data_9202493fa7ac2d398733d0fc331678d1
#
_entry.id   9202493fa7ac2d398733d0fc331678d1
#
_cell.length_a   1.000
_cell.length_b   1.000
_cell.length_c   1.000
_cell.angle_alpha   90.00
_cell.angle_beta   90.00
_cell.angle_gamma   90.00
#
_symmetry.space_group_name_H-M   'P 1'
#
loop_
_entity.id
_entity.type
_entity.pdbx_description
1 polymer ?
#
loop_
_entity_poly.entity_id
_entity_poly.type
_entity_poly.pdbx_seq_one_letter_code
_entity_poly.pdbx_strand_id
1 'polypeptide(L)'
;MCIRDSLSTGRLLTMTWLDGQRLLDYVDEHPDNRNQVALNMFRAWYTPFYRYGVIHGDPHPGNYTVREDGALNLLDFGCIRVFKPHFISGVIDLYHALRDDDTDLAVHAYESWGFETPGREMLEALNKWARYLYTPLLEDKVRRIQDTDNAYYGAAVAAEVHRELRRLGGIAPPKEFVLVDRAAIGLGSVFMRINAEVNWHRLFHELIDGFDAKVLVKRQKKALKTVGLEGV
;
A
#
# COMPACT_ATOMS: atom_id res chain seq x y z
N MET A 1 19.60 7.25 2.49
CA MET A 1 19.74 8.58 3.13
C MET A 1 20.44 8.38 4.46
N CYS A 2 21.55 9.07 4.71
CA CYS A 2 22.20 9.03 6.01
C CYS A 2 22.00 10.38 6.70
N ILE A 3 21.29 10.38 7.81
CA ILE A 3 21.15 11.54 8.69
C ILE A 3 22.48 11.74 9.40
N ARG A 4 22.91 12.99 9.53
CA ARG A 4 24.11 13.41 10.25
C ARG A 4 23.68 13.94 11.61
N ASP A 5 23.51 13.06 12.60
CA ASP A 5 22.98 13.39 13.92
C ASP A 5 23.81 14.48 14.61
N SER A 6 25.13 14.40 14.50
CA SER A 6 26.05 15.42 15.09
C SER A 6 25.91 16.81 14.47
N LEU A 7 25.28 16.94 13.31
CA LEU A 7 25.02 18.20 12.60
C LEU A 7 23.53 18.55 12.55
N SER A 8 22.69 17.77 13.22
CA SER A 8 21.23 17.95 13.26
C SER A 8 20.81 18.48 14.65
N THR A 9 19.69 19.20 14.66
CA THR A 9 19.09 19.76 15.89
C THR A 9 17.58 19.55 15.84
N GLY A 10 16.84 19.91 16.88
CA GLY A 10 15.37 19.86 16.88
C GLY A 10 14.69 20.74 15.80
N ARG A 11 15.44 21.61 15.12
CA ARG A 11 14.93 22.52 14.08
C ARG A 11 15.69 22.46 12.75
N LEU A 12 16.76 21.65 12.68
CA LEU A 12 17.61 21.48 11.50
C LEU A 12 17.90 20.00 11.31
N LEU A 13 17.54 19.45 10.15
CA LEU A 13 17.92 18.11 9.75
C LEU A 13 19.05 18.20 8.72
N THR A 14 20.20 17.65 9.05
CA THR A 14 21.34 17.53 8.14
C THR A 14 21.47 16.11 7.65
N MET A 15 21.57 15.93 6.34
CA MET A 15 21.67 14.62 5.70
C MET A 15 22.61 14.64 4.51
N THR A 16 23.06 13.46 4.08
CA THR A 16 23.81 13.35 2.81
C THR A 16 22.92 13.70 1.65
N TRP A 17 23.50 14.36 0.64
CA TRP A 17 22.82 14.58 -0.64
C TRP A 17 22.53 13.23 -1.31
N LEU A 18 21.37 13.13 -1.98
CA LEU A 18 20.97 11.96 -2.74
C LEU A 18 20.76 12.39 -4.19
N ASP A 19 21.62 11.89 -5.07
CA ASP A 19 21.47 12.09 -6.51
C ASP A 19 20.28 11.28 -7.02
N GLY A 20 19.48 11.89 -7.91
CA GLY A 20 18.32 11.26 -8.52
C GLY A 20 17.44 12.25 -9.26
N GLN A 21 16.70 11.75 -10.22
CA GLN A 21 15.74 12.50 -11.03
C GLN A 21 14.33 12.36 -10.47
N ARG A 22 13.44 13.28 -10.80
CA ARG A 22 12.01 13.08 -10.53
C ARG A 22 11.50 11.86 -11.28
N LEU A 23 10.59 11.13 -10.68
CA LEU A 23 10.09 9.87 -11.24
C LEU A 23 9.61 10.01 -12.69
N LEU A 24 8.79 11.01 -12.98
CA LEU A 24 8.20 11.16 -14.31
C LEU A 24 9.25 11.54 -15.34
N ASP A 25 10.16 12.47 -15.00
CA ASP A 25 11.26 12.87 -15.87
C ASP A 25 12.16 11.65 -16.19
N TYR A 26 12.50 10.84 -15.16
CA TYR A 26 13.29 9.63 -15.36
C TYR A 26 12.60 8.62 -16.28
N VAL A 27 11.30 8.37 -16.11
CA VAL A 27 10.57 7.40 -16.93
C VAL A 27 10.37 7.91 -18.36
N ASP A 28 10.21 9.21 -18.56
CA ASP A 28 10.13 9.81 -19.89
C ASP A 28 11.46 9.70 -20.64
N GLU A 29 12.59 9.88 -19.95
CA GLU A 29 13.93 9.71 -20.52
C GLU A 29 14.33 8.23 -20.70
N HIS A 30 13.79 7.33 -19.85
CA HIS A 30 14.12 5.90 -19.83
C HIS A 30 12.86 5.03 -19.87
N PRO A 31 12.06 5.06 -20.96
CA PRO A 31 10.75 4.39 -21.03
C PRO A 31 10.84 2.86 -20.84
N ASP A 32 11.96 2.24 -21.17
CA ASP A 32 12.17 0.80 -20.99
C ASP A 32 12.34 0.42 -19.50
N ASN A 33 12.70 1.36 -18.65
CA ASN A 33 12.91 1.13 -17.22
C ASN A 33 11.64 1.28 -16.39
N ARG A 34 10.50 1.73 -16.96
CA ARG A 34 9.25 2.01 -16.25
C ARG A 34 8.77 0.82 -15.39
N ASN A 35 8.86 -0.38 -15.93
CA ASN A 35 8.44 -1.60 -15.24
C ASN A 35 9.36 -1.90 -14.05
N GLN A 36 10.67 -1.75 -14.22
CA GLN A 36 11.62 -1.95 -13.12
C GLN A 36 11.42 -0.91 -12.00
N VAL A 37 11.16 0.33 -12.37
CA VAL A 37 10.81 1.39 -11.40
C VAL A 37 9.53 1.03 -10.63
N ALA A 38 8.49 0.55 -11.32
CA ALA A 38 7.25 0.11 -10.68
C ALA A 38 7.47 -1.05 -9.70
N LEU A 39 8.27 -2.04 -10.07
CA LEU A 39 8.68 -3.15 -9.19
C LEU A 39 9.40 -2.65 -7.93
N ASN A 40 10.36 -1.74 -8.12
CA ASN A 40 11.11 -1.15 -7.01
C ASN A 40 10.20 -0.33 -6.08
N MET A 41 9.26 0.44 -6.64
CA MET A 41 8.27 1.20 -5.87
C MET A 41 7.34 0.28 -5.08
N PHE A 42 6.79 -0.74 -5.71
CA PHE A 42 5.92 -1.70 -5.03
C PHE A 42 6.64 -2.33 -3.83
N ARG A 43 7.87 -2.79 -4.03
CA ARG A 43 8.69 -3.37 -2.95
C ARG A 43 9.03 -2.34 -1.86
N ALA A 44 9.35 -1.10 -2.22
CA ALA A 44 9.68 -0.05 -1.26
C ALA A 44 8.51 0.27 -0.32
N TRP A 45 7.25 0.21 -0.81
CA TRP A 45 6.06 0.45 -0.01
C TRP A 45 5.58 -0.79 0.74
N TYR A 46 5.48 -1.93 0.06
CA TYR A 46 4.81 -3.11 0.62
C TYR A 46 5.73 -4.06 1.36
N THR A 47 7.05 -4.08 1.10
CA THR A 47 7.97 -4.91 1.91
C THR A 47 7.99 -4.47 3.38
N PRO A 48 8.11 -3.17 3.73
CA PRO A 48 8.00 -2.74 5.11
C PRO A 48 6.62 -3.04 5.72
N PHE A 49 5.55 -2.93 4.93
CA PHE A 49 4.18 -3.21 5.37
C PHE A 49 4.01 -4.68 5.80
N TYR A 50 4.35 -5.63 4.94
CA TYR A 50 4.18 -7.06 5.25
C TYR A 50 5.26 -7.60 6.21
N ARG A 51 6.44 -7.01 6.27
CA ARG A 51 7.53 -7.49 7.13
C ARG A 51 7.60 -6.83 8.50
N TYR A 52 7.12 -5.60 8.63
CA TYR A 52 7.24 -4.80 9.86
C TYR A 52 5.93 -4.12 10.27
N GLY A 53 4.86 -4.23 9.48
CA GLY A 53 3.63 -3.50 9.70
C GLY A 53 3.78 -1.98 9.54
N VAL A 54 4.70 -1.54 8.67
CA VAL A 54 5.01 -0.12 8.48
C VAL A 54 4.77 0.26 7.03
N ILE A 55 4.02 1.32 6.80
CA ILE A 55 3.81 1.87 5.47
C ILE A 55 4.09 3.36 5.41
N HIS A 56 4.58 3.83 4.27
CA HIS A 56 4.60 5.24 3.92
C HIS A 56 3.23 5.64 3.38
N GLY A 57 2.51 6.49 4.09
CA GLY A 57 1.12 6.84 3.79
C GLY A 57 0.94 7.91 2.70
N ASP A 58 2.03 8.45 2.15
CA ASP A 58 1.98 9.50 1.11
C ASP A 58 2.88 9.14 -0.09
N PRO A 59 2.37 8.38 -1.08
CA PRO A 59 3.10 8.00 -2.29
C PRO A 59 3.19 9.13 -3.33
N HIS A 60 3.09 10.39 -2.90
CA HIS A 60 3.19 11.53 -3.82
C HIS A 60 4.56 11.56 -4.52
N PRO A 61 4.64 11.77 -5.85
CA PRO A 61 5.90 11.74 -6.61
C PRO A 61 6.96 12.74 -6.15
N GLY A 62 6.60 13.76 -5.38
CA GLY A 62 7.55 14.70 -4.78
C GLY A 62 8.35 14.15 -3.60
N ASN A 63 7.93 13.00 -3.04
CA ASN A 63 8.53 12.42 -1.84
C ASN A 63 9.65 11.41 -2.15
N TYR A 64 9.99 11.21 -3.42
CA TYR A 64 11.05 10.30 -3.85
C TYR A 64 11.64 10.69 -5.20
N THR A 65 12.87 10.21 -5.46
CA THR A 65 13.55 10.34 -6.75
C THR A 65 14.05 8.99 -7.21
N VAL A 66 14.33 8.87 -8.50
CA VAL A 66 14.92 7.67 -9.12
C VAL A 66 16.37 7.95 -9.45
N ARG A 67 17.25 7.05 -9.06
CA ARG A 67 18.68 7.10 -9.38
C ARG A 67 18.93 6.56 -10.79
N GLU A 68 20.12 6.81 -11.32
CA GLU A 68 20.55 6.31 -12.62
C GLU A 68 20.45 4.77 -12.75
N ASP A 69 20.68 4.04 -11.65
CA ASP A 69 20.56 2.58 -11.58
C ASP A 69 19.11 2.08 -11.39
N GLY A 70 18.10 2.96 -11.44
CA GLY A 70 16.69 2.66 -11.21
C GLY A 70 16.30 2.47 -9.74
N ALA A 71 17.23 2.64 -8.79
CA ALA A 71 16.92 2.58 -7.37
C ALA A 71 16.16 3.84 -6.92
N LEU A 72 15.37 3.71 -5.85
CA LEU A 72 14.58 4.80 -5.29
C LEU A 72 15.26 5.45 -4.09
N ASN A 73 15.26 6.77 -4.07
CA ASN A 73 15.49 7.55 -2.87
C ASN A 73 14.15 7.97 -2.27
N LEU A 74 13.89 7.62 -1.02
CA LEU A 74 12.75 8.15 -0.26
C LEU A 74 13.24 9.38 0.51
N LEU A 75 12.55 10.51 0.37
CA LEU A 75 13.00 11.83 0.86
C LEU A 75 12.21 12.33 2.05
N ASP A 76 10.93 12.00 2.12
CA ASP A 76 10.02 12.42 3.19
C ASP A 76 9.51 11.19 3.96
N PHE A 77 9.56 11.25 5.28
CA PHE A 77 9.08 10.20 6.19
C PHE A 77 8.00 10.72 7.15
N GLY A 78 7.45 11.91 6.90
CA GLY A 78 6.43 12.54 7.74
C GLY A 78 5.11 11.77 7.82
N CYS A 79 4.83 10.91 6.85
CA CYS A 79 3.61 10.12 6.76
C CYS A 79 3.81 8.62 7.04
N ILE A 80 4.85 8.23 7.77
CA ILE A 80 5.03 6.84 8.18
C ILE A 80 3.96 6.44 9.19
N ARG A 81 3.38 5.24 8.99
CA ARG A 81 2.39 4.65 9.89
C ARG A 81 2.80 3.24 10.29
N VAL A 82 2.58 2.94 11.57
CA VAL A 82 2.79 1.61 12.14
C VAL A 82 1.43 0.98 12.38
N PHE A 83 1.24 -0.24 11.89
CA PHE A 83 0.00 -1.01 12.01
C PHE A 83 0.21 -2.20 12.94
N LYS A 84 -0.83 -2.55 13.66
CA LYS A 84 -0.82 -3.77 14.47
C LYS A 84 -0.77 -5.01 13.57
N PRO A 85 -0.07 -6.08 13.98
CA PRO A 85 0.09 -7.29 13.16
C PRO A 85 -1.22 -7.93 12.70
N HIS A 86 -2.29 -7.90 13.51
CA HIS A 86 -3.59 -8.44 13.11
C HIS A 86 -4.21 -7.66 11.95
N PHE A 87 -3.93 -6.35 11.83
CA PHE A 87 -4.38 -5.56 10.69
C PHE A 87 -3.75 -6.08 9.39
N ILE A 88 -2.46 -6.41 9.41
CA ILE A 88 -1.75 -6.95 8.24
C ILE A 88 -2.29 -8.34 7.87
N SER A 89 -2.57 -9.18 8.87
CA SER A 89 -3.24 -10.48 8.63
C SER A 89 -4.58 -10.28 7.91
N GLY A 90 -5.41 -9.35 8.38
CA GLY A 90 -6.70 -9.05 7.74
C GLY A 90 -6.59 -8.62 6.27
N VAL A 91 -5.48 -7.91 5.87
CA VAL A 91 -5.25 -7.57 4.46
C VAL A 91 -5.01 -8.83 3.61
N ILE A 92 -4.28 -9.81 4.15
CA ILE A 92 -4.01 -11.09 3.49
C ILE A 92 -5.26 -11.97 3.50
N ASP A 93 -5.98 -12.01 4.63
CA ASP A 93 -7.23 -12.78 4.76
C ASP A 93 -8.28 -12.29 3.78
N LEU A 94 -8.43 -10.96 3.61
CA LEU A 94 -9.36 -10.42 2.61
C LEU A 94 -8.94 -10.79 1.18
N TYR A 95 -7.63 -10.80 0.87
CA TYR A 95 -7.14 -11.27 -0.42
C TYR A 95 -7.58 -12.73 -0.69
N HIS A 96 -7.36 -13.62 0.29
CA HIS A 96 -7.78 -15.03 0.18
C HIS A 96 -9.29 -15.17 0.07
N ALA A 97 -10.04 -14.41 0.88
CA ALA A 97 -11.49 -14.39 0.84
C ALA A 97 -12.04 -14.00 -0.55
N LEU A 98 -11.46 -12.98 -1.17
CA LEU A 98 -11.86 -12.53 -2.51
C LEU A 98 -11.45 -13.51 -3.62
N ARG A 99 -10.32 -14.19 -3.45
CA ARG A 99 -9.83 -15.21 -4.38
C ARG A 99 -10.71 -16.45 -4.38
N ASP A 100 -11.10 -16.90 -3.18
CA ASP A 100 -11.77 -18.18 -2.97
C ASP A 100 -13.29 -18.03 -2.77
N ASP A 101 -13.83 -16.79 -2.91
CA ASP A 101 -15.23 -16.42 -2.65
C ASP A 101 -15.72 -16.82 -1.24
N ASP A 102 -14.80 -16.76 -0.25
CA ASP A 102 -15.07 -17.09 1.15
C ASP A 102 -15.66 -15.90 1.92
N THR A 103 -16.97 -15.94 2.09
CA THR A 103 -17.73 -14.88 2.78
C THR A 103 -17.36 -14.74 4.26
N ASP A 104 -17.16 -15.86 4.94
CA ASP A 104 -16.88 -15.87 6.38
C ASP A 104 -15.48 -15.30 6.66
N LEU A 105 -14.51 -15.65 5.83
CA LEU A 105 -13.16 -15.07 5.89
C LEU A 105 -13.17 -13.57 5.57
N ALA A 106 -14.00 -13.11 4.63
CA ALA A 106 -14.14 -11.69 4.34
C ALA A 106 -14.70 -10.92 5.55
N VAL A 107 -15.74 -11.45 6.20
CA VAL A 107 -16.30 -10.88 7.44
C VAL A 107 -15.20 -10.80 8.51
N HIS A 108 -14.49 -11.91 8.75
CA HIS A 108 -13.38 -11.94 9.71
C HIS A 108 -12.31 -10.88 9.44
N ALA A 109 -11.94 -10.69 8.17
CA ALA A 109 -10.97 -9.67 7.77
C ALA A 109 -11.45 -8.25 8.13
N TYR A 110 -12.71 -7.90 7.83
CA TYR A 110 -13.27 -6.60 8.17
C TYR A 110 -13.37 -6.39 9.68
N GLU A 111 -13.81 -7.42 10.44
CA GLU A 111 -13.85 -7.36 11.89
C GLU A 111 -12.47 -7.15 12.51
N SER A 112 -11.43 -7.81 11.94
CA SER A 112 -10.04 -7.64 12.39
C SER A 112 -9.54 -6.21 12.27
N TRP A 113 -10.11 -5.43 11.37
CA TRP A 113 -9.82 -4.00 11.19
C TRP A 113 -10.66 -3.09 12.08
N GLY A 114 -11.68 -3.64 12.76
CA GLY A 114 -12.55 -2.89 13.67
C GLY A 114 -13.84 -2.42 13.03
N PHE A 115 -14.24 -2.99 11.89
CA PHE A 115 -15.62 -2.82 11.42
C PHE A 115 -16.55 -3.61 12.34
N GLU A 116 -17.76 -3.08 12.56
CA GLU A 116 -18.85 -3.90 13.10
C GLU A 116 -19.20 -5.00 12.09
N THR A 117 -19.63 -6.17 12.58
CA THR A 117 -20.00 -7.31 11.72
C THR A 117 -20.92 -6.85 10.59
N PRO A 118 -20.48 -6.79 9.34
CA PRO A 118 -21.26 -6.25 8.26
C PRO A 118 -22.42 -7.20 7.91
N GLY A 119 -23.63 -6.67 7.80
CA GLY A 119 -24.73 -7.40 7.19
C GLY A 119 -24.43 -7.70 5.71
N ARG A 120 -25.18 -8.64 5.12
CA ARG A 120 -24.92 -9.13 3.76
C ARG A 120 -24.77 -8.03 2.71
N GLU A 121 -25.71 -7.08 2.63
CA GLU A 121 -25.67 -5.99 1.65
C GLU A 121 -24.46 -5.07 1.88
N MET A 122 -24.10 -4.81 3.14
CA MET A 122 -22.94 -4.02 3.52
C MET A 122 -21.64 -4.73 3.09
N LEU A 123 -21.54 -6.03 3.32
CA LEU A 123 -20.41 -6.84 2.90
C LEU A 123 -20.23 -6.86 1.38
N GLU A 124 -21.34 -6.99 0.64
CA GLU A 124 -21.32 -6.93 -0.83
C GLU A 124 -20.78 -5.58 -1.34
N ALA A 125 -21.20 -4.47 -0.72
CA ALA A 125 -20.69 -3.13 -1.05
C ALA A 125 -19.19 -2.96 -0.72
N LEU A 126 -18.75 -3.43 0.45
CA LEU A 126 -17.35 -3.42 0.85
C LEU A 126 -16.49 -4.29 -0.08
N ASN A 127 -16.95 -5.51 -0.39
CA ASN A 127 -16.26 -6.42 -1.28
C ASN A 127 -16.17 -5.88 -2.72
N LYS A 128 -17.15 -5.10 -3.19
CA LYS A 128 -17.05 -4.42 -4.49
C LYS A 128 -15.86 -3.46 -4.54
N TRP A 129 -15.66 -2.67 -3.48
CA TRP A 129 -14.49 -1.80 -3.37
C TRP A 129 -13.19 -2.60 -3.26
N ALA A 130 -13.17 -3.61 -2.41
CA ALA A 130 -12.01 -4.47 -2.25
C ALA A 130 -11.63 -5.16 -3.56
N ARG A 131 -12.57 -5.75 -4.29
CA ARG A 131 -12.32 -6.36 -5.60
C ARG A 131 -11.71 -5.37 -6.59
N TYR A 132 -12.16 -4.12 -6.61
CA TYR A 132 -11.54 -3.09 -7.44
C TYR A 132 -10.03 -2.91 -7.14
N LEU A 133 -9.65 -2.90 -5.86
CA LEU A 133 -8.24 -2.76 -5.47
C LEU A 133 -7.42 -4.03 -5.67
N TYR A 134 -8.01 -5.20 -5.41
CA TYR A 134 -7.29 -6.47 -5.42
C TYR A 134 -7.28 -7.17 -6.79
N THR A 135 -8.11 -6.76 -7.75
CA THR A 135 -8.17 -7.41 -9.09
C THR A 135 -6.79 -7.60 -9.73
N PRO A 136 -5.86 -6.63 -9.74
CA PRO A 136 -4.54 -6.85 -10.33
C PRO A 136 -3.71 -7.91 -9.61
N LEU A 137 -4.00 -8.13 -8.33
CA LEU A 137 -3.29 -9.10 -7.49
C LEU A 137 -3.89 -10.52 -7.60
N LEU A 138 -5.16 -10.63 -8.02
CA LEU A 138 -5.87 -11.90 -8.15
C LEU A 138 -5.57 -12.64 -9.46
N GLU A 139 -5.00 -11.96 -10.47
CA GLU A 139 -4.77 -12.51 -11.79
C GLU A 139 -3.28 -12.71 -12.08
N ASP A 140 -2.81 -13.96 -12.23
CA ASP A 140 -1.41 -14.27 -12.60
C ASP A 140 -1.14 -13.96 -14.07
N LYS A 141 -1.07 -12.66 -14.38
CA LYS A 141 -0.71 -12.16 -15.72
C LYS A 141 0.02 -10.82 -15.66
N VAL A 142 0.81 -10.53 -16.69
CA VAL A 142 1.35 -9.19 -16.90
C VAL A 142 0.22 -8.27 -17.36
N ARG A 143 0.04 -7.16 -16.66
CA ARG A 143 -1.00 -6.18 -16.96
C ARG A 143 -0.70 -4.82 -16.35
N ARG A 144 -1.40 -3.78 -16.78
CA ARG A 144 -1.47 -2.51 -16.04
C ARG A 144 -2.16 -2.72 -14.70
N ILE A 145 -1.88 -1.84 -13.73
CA ILE A 145 -2.56 -1.89 -12.43
C ILE A 145 -4.09 -1.71 -12.58
N GLN A 146 -4.52 -0.97 -13.59
CA GLN A 146 -5.90 -0.83 -14.01
C GLN A 146 -5.98 -0.93 -15.54
N ASP A 147 -6.91 -1.75 -16.06
CA ASP A 147 -7.09 -1.98 -17.49
C ASP A 147 -8.01 -0.91 -18.14
N THR A 148 -7.98 0.31 -17.64
CA THR A 148 -8.77 1.41 -18.18
C THR A 148 -7.90 2.65 -18.38
N ASP A 149 -8.07 3.30 -19.51
CA ASP A 149 -7.48 4.63 -19.78
C ASP A 149 -8.31 5.75 -19.13
N ASN A 150 -9.44 5.40 -18.49
CA ASN A 150 -10.28 6.38 -17.80
C ASN A 150 -9.77 6.63 -16.38
N ALA A 151 -9.06 7.75 -16.20
CA ALA A 151 -8.58 8.20 -14.90
C ALA A 151 -9.70 8.39 -13.84
N TYR A 152 -10.95 8.51 -14.28
CA TYR A 152 -12.12 8.65 -13.41
C TYR A 152 -12.78 7.33 -13.03
N TYR A 153 -12.32 6.19 -13.57
CA TYR A 153 -12.97 4.90 -13.29
C TYR A 153 -12.95 4.56 -11.79
N GLY A 154 -11.81 4.72 -11.13
CA GLY A 154 -11.71 4.52 -9.68
C GLY A 154 -12.61 5.46 -8.88
N ALA A 155 -12.71 6.72 -9.29
CA ALA A 155 -13.62 7.69 -8.68
C ALA A 155 -15.09 7.30 -8.87
N ALA A 156 -15.45 6.74 -10.03
CA ALA A 156 -16.81 6.25 -10.29
C ALA A 156 -17.16 5.05 -9.40
N VAL A 157 -16.26 4.08 -9.27
CA VAL A 157 -16.44 2.92 -8.36
C VAL A 157 -16.56 3.41 -6.91
N ALA A 158 -15.68 4.31 -6.46
CA ALA A 158 -15.74 4.89 -5.13
C ALA A 158 -17.06 5.62 -4.87
N ALA A 159 -17.55 6.41 -5.84
CA ALA A 159 -18.80 7.14 -5.71
C ALA A 159 -20.02 6.20 -5.64
N GLU A 160 -20.00 5.10 -6.40
CA GLU A 160 -21.05 4.08 -6.35
C GLU A 160 -21.08 3.38 -4.99
N VAL A 161 -19.95 2.86 -4.53
CA VAL A 161 -19.81 2.21 -3.22
C VAL A 161 -20.20 3.17 -2.09
N HIS A 162 -19.74 4.41 -2.12
CA HIS A 162 -20.11 5.43 -1.12
C HIS A 162 -21.62 5.68 -1.07
N ARG A 163 -22.28 5.73 -2.21
CA ARG A 163 -23.74 5.92 -2.32
C ARG A 163 -24.47 4.73 -1.70
N GLU A 164 -24.00 3.51 -1.98
CA GLU A 164 -24.60 2.29 -1.44
C GLU A 164 -24.41 2.17 0.07
N LEU A 165 -23.21 2.41 0.58
CA LEU A 165 -22.94 2.41 2.01
C LEU A 165 -23.78 3.44 2.75
N ARG A 166 -24.02 4.65 2.17
CA ARG A 166 -24.94 5.65 2.77
C ARG A 166 -26.38 5.17 2.78
N ARG A 167 -26.84 4.51 1.73
CA ARG A 167 -28.19 3.93 1.64
C ARG A 167 -28.42 2.90 2.77
N LEU A 168 -27.41 2.16 3.13
CA LEU A 168 -27.41 1.12 4.16
C LEU A 168 -27.23 1.66 5.60
N GLY A 169 -27.32 2.96 5.80
CA GLY A 169 -27.20 3.60 7.10
C GLY A 169 -25.82 4.24 7.36
N GLY A 170 -24.92 4.12 6.41
CA GLY A 170 -23.53 4.58 6.53
C GLY A 170 -22.65 3.64 7.34
N ILE A 171 -21.36 3.74 7.14
CA ILE A 171 -20.34 3.09 7.95
C ILE A 171 -19.20 4.08 8.17
N ALA A 172 -18.67 4.12 9.39
CA ALA A 172 -17.46 4.87 9.69
C ALA A 172 -16.27 3.93 9.55
N PRO A 173 -15.49 4.00 8.45
CA PRO A 173 -14.36 3.10 8.29
C PRO A 173 -13.29 3.40 9.36
N PRO A 174 -12.64 2.37 9.92
CA PRO A 174 -11.55 2.56 10.86
C PRO A 174 -10.42 3.41 10.26
N LYS A 175 -9.76 4.22 11.09
CA LYS A 175 -8.74 5.17 10.61
C LYS A 175 -7.58 4.46 9.89
N GLU A 176 -7.15 3.33 10.42
CA GLU A 176 -6.09 2.49 9.85
C GLU A 176 -6.46 2.01 8.44
N PHE A 177 -7.71 1.57 8.25
CA PHE A 177 -8.21 1.17 6.93
C PHE A 177 -8.12 2.32 5.92
N VAL A 178 -8.61 3.51 6.28
CA VAL A 178 -8.56 4.69 5.41
C VAL A 178 -7.13 5.06 5.01
N LEU A 179 -6.17 4.90 5.92
CA LEU A 179 -4.76 5.22 5.66
C LEU A 179 -4.12 4.25 4.65
N VAL A 180 -4.37 2.95 4.79
CA VAL A 180 -3.86 1.94 3.83
C VAL A 180 -4.52 2.09 2.47
N ASP A 181 -5.83 2.30 2.46
CA ASP A 181 -6.62 2.51 1.24
C ASP A 181 -6.08 3.72 0.44
N ARG A 182 -5.84 4.85 1.11
CA ARG A 182 -5.22 6.02 0.49
C ARG A 182 -3.83 5.75 -0.08
N ALA A 183 -3.00 5.01 0.65
CA ALA A 183 -1.66 4.64 0.17
C ALA A 183 -1.75 3.74 -1.07
N ALA A 184 -2.66 2.75 -1.07
CA ALA A 184 -2.87 1.86 -2.20
C ALA A 184 -3.38 2.61 -3.46
N ILE A 185 -4.38 3.47 -3.30
CA ILE A 185 -4.93 4.29 -4.40
C ILE A 185 -3.86 5.25 -4.94
N GLY A 186 -3.15 5.94 -4.04
CA GLY A 186 -2.10 6.88 -4.43
C GLY A 186 -0.98 6.19 -5.21
N LEU A 187 -0.52 5.04 -4.74
CA LEU A 187 0.51 4.26 -5.43
C LEU A 187 0.01 3.71 -6.77
N GLY A 188 -1.24 3.21 -6.80
CA GLY A 188 -1.90 2.79 -8.03
C GLY A 188 -1.97 3.91 -9.08
N SER A 189 -2.26 5.14 -8.66
CA SER A 189 -2.25 6.32 -9.53
C SER A 189 -0.86 6.61 -10.12
N VAL A 190 0.20 6.39 -9.34
CA VAL A 190 1.57 6.53 -9.85
C VAL A 190 1.86 5.45 -10.89
N PHE A 191 1.51 4.18 -10.63
CA PHE A 191 1.71 3.09 -11.59
C PHE A 191 0.96 3.31 -12.91
N MET A 192 -0.26 3.87 -12.84
CA MET A 192 -1.00 4.27 -14.05
C MET A 192 -0.27 5.37 -14.83
N ARG A 193 0.23 6.41 -14.14
CA ARG A 193 0.92 7.54 -14.79
C ARG A 193 2.20 7.13 -15.49
N ILE A 194 2.97 6.21 -14.94
CA ILE A 194 4.18 5.68 -15.59
C ILE A 194 3.86 4.55 -16.58
N ASN A 195 2.59 4.20 -16.73
CA ASN A 195 2.11 3.18 -17.67
C ASN A 195 2.84 1.82 -17.51
N ALA A 196 3.04 1.39 -16.26
CA ALA A 196 3.73 0.16 -15.95
C ALA A 196 2.87 -1.08 -16.21
N GLU A 197 3.48 -2.08 -16.84
CA GLU A 197 2.87 -3.39 -17.10
C GLU A 197 3.75 -4.47 -16.47
N VAL A 198 3.31 -5.01 -15.33
CA VAL A 198 4.03 -6.05 -14.60
C VAL A 198 3.08 -7.12 -14.10
N ASN A 199 3.60 -8.22 -13.64
CA ASN A 199 2.81 -9.24 -12.97
C ASN A 199 2.64 -8.89 -11.49
N TRP A 200 1.59 -8.14 -11.17
CA TRP A 200 1.27 -7.68 -9.82
C TRP A 200 0.97 -8.84 -8.88
N HIS A 201 0.37 -9.92 -9.38
CA HIS A 201 0.08 -11.12 -8.63
C HIS A 201 1.36 -11.76 -8.08
N ARG A 202 2.34 -12.04 -8.94
CA ARG A 202 3.61 -12.65 -8.52
C ARG A 202 4.37 -11.75 -7.57
N LEU A 203 4.38 -10.45 -7.84
CA LEU A 203 5.03 -9.46 -6.99
C LEU A 203 4.40 -9.40 -5.59
N PHE A 204 3.08 -9.53 -5.51
CA PHE A 204 2.36 -9.60 -4.25
C PHE A 204 2.66 -10.91 -3.50
N HIS A 205 2.67 -12.03 -4.21
CA HIS A 205 2.98 -13.35 -3.65
C HIS A 205 4.42 -13.44 -3.10
N GLU A 206 5.40 -12.75 -3.70
CA GLU A 206 6.76 -12.60 -3.12
C GLU A 206 6.73 -12.06 -1.67
N LEU A 207 5.70 -11.31 -1.30
CA LEU A 207 5.60 -10.65 0.00
C LEU A 207 4.75 -11.43 1.00
N ILE A 208 3.70 -12.13 0.52
CA ILE A 208 2.73 -12.81 1.39
C ILE A 208 2.95 -14.32 1.53
N ASP A 209 3.62 -14.95 0.57
CA ASP A 209 3.90 -16.38 0.65
C ASP A 209 4.78 -16.69 1.87
N GLY A 210 4.29 -17.59 2.72
CA GLY A 210 4.93 -17.91 3.99
C GLY A 210 4.77 -16.81 5.07
N PHE A 211 3.81 -15.91 4.93
CA PHE A 211 3.50 -14.93 5.97
C PHE A 211 3.10 -15.63 7.28
N ASP A 212 3.70 -15.18 8.38
CA ASP A 212 3.38 -15.63 9.74
C ASP A 212 3.25 -14.40 10.65
N ALA A 213 2.05 -14.20 11.17
CA ALA A 213 1.74 -13.09 12.07
C ALA A 213 2.61 -13.10 13.34
N LYS A 214 2.99 -14.28 13.86
CA LYS A 214 3.85 -14.39 15.05
C LYS A 214 5.28 -13.92 14.74
N VAL A 215 5.77 -14.20 13.52
CA VAL A 215 7.06 -13.72 13.05
C VAL A 215 7.02 -12.20 12.86
N LEU A 216 5.93 -11.67 12.29
CA LEU A 216 5.73 -10.22 12.16
C LEU A 216 5.75 -9.53 13.52
N VAL A 217 5.00 -10.03 14.53
CA VAL A 217 4.99 -9.49 15.90
C VAL A 217 6.40 -9.37 16.46
N LYS A 218 7.19 -10.45 16.37
CA LYS A 218 8.56 -10.48 16.90
C LYS A 218 9.47 -9.47 16.18
N ARG A 219 9.36 -9.43 14.86
CA ARG A 219 10.18 -8.56 14.00
C ARG A 219 9.85 -7.08 14.24
N GLN A 220 8.56 -6.73 14.27
CA GLN A 220 8.08 -5.38 14.54
C GLN A 220 8.53 -4.91 15.93
N LYS A 221 8.29 -5.72 16.97
CA LYS A 221 8.72 -5.38 18.34
C LYS A 221 10.22 -5.12 18.43
N LYS A 222 11.04 -5.96 17.76
CA LYS A 222 12.50 -5.78 17.74
C LYS A 222 12.87 -4.47 17.02
N ALA A 223 12.26 -4.18 15.87
CA ALA A 223 12.55 -2.97 15.09
C ALA A 223 12.17 -1.70 15.87
N LEU A 224 10.96 -1.65 16.43
CA LEU A 224 10.49 -0.51 17.24
C LEU A 224 11.38 -0.27 18.46
N LYS A 225 11.80 -1.34 19.15
CA LYS A 225 12.74 -1.24 20.26
C LYS A 225 14.07 -0.62 19.84
N THR A 226 14.61 -0.99 18.68
CA THR A 226 15.89 -0.45 18.18
C THR A 226 15.85 1.06 17.96
N VAL A 227 14.69 1.62 17.66
CA VAL A 227 14.50 3.07 17.42
C VAL A 227 13.82 3.81 18.58
N GLY A 228 13.66 3.16 19.74
CA GLY A 228 13.09 3.79 20.94
C GLY A 228 11.59 4.05 20.90
N LEU A 229 10.84 3.34 20.03
CA LEU A 229 9.39 3.45 19.86
C LEU A 229 8.67 2.26 20.54
N GLU A 230 9.07 1.89 21.74
CA GLU A 230 8.40 0.84 22.51
C GLU A 230 7.02 1.34 22.98
N GLY A 231 5.94 0.63 22.59
CA GLY A 231 4.58 0.94 23.03
C GLY A 231 3.72 1.73 22.04
N VAL A 232 4.17 1.87 20.80
CA VAL A 232 3.35 2.41 19.70
C VAL A 232 2.46 1.31 19.09
#